data_adbd98b802728b3c6121f0ed5f4b97d8
#
_entry.id   adbd98b802728b3c6121f0ed5f4b97d8
#
_cell.length_a   1.000
_cell.length_b   1.000
_cell.length_c   1.000
_cell.angle_alpha   90.00
_cell.angle_beta   90.00
_cell.angle_gamma   90.00
#
_symmetry.space_group_name_H-M   'P 1'
#
loop_
_entity.id
_entity.type
_entity.pdbx_description
1 polymer ?
#
loop_
_entity_poly.entity_id
_entity_poly.type
_entity_poly.pdbx_seq_one_letter_code
_entity_poly.pdbx_strand_id
1 'polypeptide(L)'
;QDGYPDEEIIFEDILESRGYVAVEDQEVVGYAAVYKGNEAAYNEIYDGKWEHDNYMYVTFHRVAVAKEAAGKGVAQTFLQGLIEGEKGPDFRCDTHPDNLVMQHLLEKLGYHYCGKVPIDGVRLAYQKIKRKAETSLFQVVSEEDRWDQRAEAAYNDSLS
;
A
#
# COMPACT_ATOMS: atom_id res chain seq x y z
N GLN A 1 -0.63 24.17 -1.76
CA GLN A 1 -0.34 23.03 -0.85
C GLN A 1 1.15 23.02 -0.59
N ASP A 2 1.55 24.02 0.14
CA ASP A 2 2.93 24.39 0.31
C ASP A 2 3.59 23.45 1.33
N GLY A 3 4.49 22.57 0.86
CA GLY A 3 5.40 21.81 1.71
C GLY A 3 4.89 20.54 2.38
N TYR A 4 3.72 20.00 2.01
CA TYR A 4 3.28 18.69 2.52
C TYR A 4 3.57 17.58 1.50
N PRO A 5 4.13 16.42 1.91
CA PRO A 5 4.62 16.15 3.26
C PRO A 5 5.90 16.92 3.58
N ASP A 6 6.00 17.42 4.81
CA ASP A 6 7.20 18.11 5.27
C ASP A 6 8.31 17.12 5.69
N GLU A 7 9.52 17.60 5.87
CA GLU A 7 10.68 16.78 6.23
C GLU A 7 10.50 16.07 7.57
N GLU A 8 9.80 16.69 8.52
CA GLU A 8 9.56 16.13 9.85
C GLU A 8 8.68 14.89 9.80
N ILE A 9 7.61 14.93 9.00
CA ILE A 9 6.71 13.78 8.79
C ILE A 9 7.45 12.63 8.09
N ILE A 10 8.26 12.93 7.08
CA ILE A 10 9.07 11.91 6.39
C ILE A 10 10.10 11.30 7.35
N PHE A 11 10.70 12.10 8.20
CA PHE A 11 11.63 11.62 9.22
C PHE A 11 10.95 10.68 10.21
N GLU A 12 9.74 11.01 10.67
CA GLU A 12 8.93 10.12 11.50
C GLU A 12 8.62 8.79 10.79
N ASP A 13 8.26 8.83 9.51
CA ASP A 13 8.00 7.63 8.72
C ASP A 13 9.24 6.71 8.64
N ILE A 14 10.42 7.30 8.52
CA ILE A 14 11.69 6.56 8.52
C ILE A 14 11.95 5.92 9.89
N LEU A 15 11.77 6.68 10.98
CA LEU A 15 11.97 6.18 12.34
C LEU A 15 11.02 5.02 12.67
N GLU A 16 9.78 5.10 12.22
CA GLU A 16 8.76 4.06 12.42
C GLU A 16 8.81 2.94 11.37
N SER A 17 9.80 2.94 10.49
CA SER A 17 9.98 1.93 9.43
C SER A 17 8.77 1.77 8.51
N ARG A 18 8.02 2.84 8.24
CA ARG A 18 6.84 2.83 7.37
C ARG A 18 7.01 3.56 6.04
N GLY A 19 8.13 4.26 5.84
CA GLY A 19 8.45 4.92 4.59
C GLY A 19 9.04 3.94 3.57
N TYR A 20 8.49 3.96 2.34
CA TYR A 20 8.97 3.16 1.20
C TYR A 20 9.27 4.06 0.03
N VAL A 21 10.28 3.72 -0.74
CA VAL A 21 10.67 4.46 -1.93
C VAL A 21 10.66 3.58 -3.17
N ALA A 22 10.31 4.16 -4.30
CA ALA A 22 10.55 3.58 -5.60
C ALA A 22 11.87 4.15 -6.14
N VAL A 23 12.74 3.28 -6.64
CA VAL A 23 14.04 3.66 -7.20
C VAL A 23 14.13 3.21 -8.65
N GLU A 24 14.50 4.12 -9.52
CA GLU A 24 14.78 3.85 -10.93
C GLU A 24 16.14 4.47 -11.29
N ASP A 25 17.04 3.69 -11.89
CA ASP A 25 18.40 4.12 -12.27
C ASP A 25 19.16 4.84 -11.13
N GLN A 26 19.08 4.29 -9.91
CA GLN A 26 19.70 4.81 -8.68
C GLN A 26 19.10 6.14 -8.15
N GLU A 27 18.00 6.58 -8.74
CA GLU A 27 17.29 7.79 -8.28
C GLU A 27 15.95 7.42 -7.62
N VAL A 28 15.60 8.14 -6.55
CA VAL A 28 14.29 8.00 -5.91
C VAL A 28 13.25 8.69 -6.79
N VAL A 29 12.30 7.91 -7.31
CA VAL A 29 11.23 8.40 -8.18
C VAL A 29 9.84 8.34 -7.54
N GLY A 30 9.72 7.70 -6.40
CA GLY A 30 8.45 7.62 -5.68
C GLY A 30 8.63 7.43 -4.18
N TYR A 31 7.61 7.80 -3.43
CA TYR A 31 7.53 7.65 -1.99
C TYR A 31 6.11 7.30 -1.57
N ALA A 32 5.97 6.45 -0.57
CA ALA A 32 4.72 6.18 0.13
C ALA A 32 4.98 5.80 1.58
N ALA A 33 4.10 6.21 2.47
CA ALA A 33 4.06 5.71 3.83
C ALA A 33 3.05 4.56 3.93
N VAL A 34 3.44 3.47 4.57
CA VAL A 34 2.61 2.27 4.74
C VAL A 34 2.23 2.13 6.21
N TYR A 35 0.94 2.18 6.49
CA TYR A 35 0.37 2.02 7.83
C TYR A 35 -0.36 0.69 7.90
N LYS A 36 -0.19 -0.01 9.02
CA LYS A 36 -0.89 -1.27 9.31
C LYS A 36 -1.67 -1.10 10.61
N GLY A 37 -2.95 -1.37 10.56
CA GLY A 37 -3.81 -1.23 11.73
C GLY A 37 -5.14 -0.57 11.40
N ASN A 38 -5.83 -0.09 12.42
CA ASN A 38 -7.08 0.64 12.29
C ASN A 38 -6.83 2.15 12.34
N GLU A 39 -7.46 2.90 11.45
CA GLU A 39 -7.44 4.36 11.47
C GLU A 39 -8.78 4.89 12.00
N ALA A 40 -8.73 5.72 13.05
CA ALA A 40 -9.92 6.22 13.72
C ALA A 40 -10.90 6.93 12.78
N ALA A 41 -10.39 7.76 11.85
CA ALA A 41 -11.23 8.48 10.90
C ALA A 41 -11.97 7.55 9.93
N TYR A 42 -11.41 6.38 9.62
CA TYR A 42 -12.05 5.41 8.74
C TYR A 42 -13.23 4.70 9.40
N ASN A 43 -13.28 4.67 10.72
CA ASN A 43 -14.45 4.15 11.45
C ASN A 43 -15.69 5.06 11.30
N GLU A 44 -15.49 6.31 10.92
CA GLU A 44 -16.55 7.31 10.75
C GLU A 44 -17.05 7.42 9.30
N ILE A 45 -16.84 6.39 8.48
CA ILE A 45 -17.34 6.36 7.10
C ILE A 45 -18.85 6.64 7.04
N TYR A 46 -19.25 7.47 6.08
CA TYR A 46 -20.63 7.85 5.83
C TYR A 46 -20.92 7.91 4.34
N ASP A 47 -22.19 8.04 3.97
CA ASP A 47 -22.66 7.96 2.56
C ASP A 47 -22.16 6.69 1.84
N GLY A 48 -22.10 5.62 2.57
CA GLY A 48 -21.59 4.33 2.16
C GLY A 48 -21.07 3.52 3.33
N LYS A 49 -20.37 2.45 3.05
CA LYS A 49 -19.78 1.56 4.05
C LYS A 49 -18.60 0.80 3.46
N TRP A 50 -17.68 0.37 4.32
CA TRP A 50 -16.65 -0.59 3.92
C TRP A 50 -17.31 -1.92 3.49
N GLU A 51 -16.82 -2.52 2.41
CA GLU A 51 -17.33 -3.83 1.93
C GLU A 51 -16.97 -4.95 2.91
N HIS A 52 -15.80 -4.87 3.53
CA HIS A 52 -15.32 -5.81 4.51
C HIS A 52 -14.98 -5.08 5.81
N ASP A 53 -15.47 -5.61 6.92
CA ASP A 53 -15.35 -5.02 8.25
C ASP A 53 -14.18 -5.63 9.04
N ASN A 54 -13.00 -5.66 8.44
CA ASN A 54 -11.79 -6.10 9.12
C ASN A 54 -11.26 -4.97 9.99
N TYR A 55 -10.87 -5.28 11.21
CA TYR A 55 -10.28 -4.31 12.13
C TYR A 55 -8.87 -3.87 11.69
N MET A 56 -8.09 -4.76 11.09
CA MET A 56 -6.73 -4.51 10.66
C MET A 56 -6.65 -4.45 9.14
N TYR A 57 -6.02 -3.42 8.62
CA TYR A 57 -5.84 -3.22 7.19
C TYR A 57 -4.57 -2.42 6.90
N VAL A 58 -4.15 -2.41 5.65
CA VAL A 58 -3.01 -1.64 5.16
C VAL A 58 -3.53 -0.35 4.50
N THR A 59 -2.91 0.77 4.86
CA THR A 59 -3.23 2.07 4.27
C THR A 59 -1.95 2.73 3.73
N PHE A 60 -2.04 3.29 2.52
CA PHE A 60 -0.97 4.09 1.95
C PHE A 60 -1.28 5.58 2.15
N HIS A 61 -0.32 6.29 2.73
CA HIS A 61 -0.38 7.74 2.90
C HIS A 61 0.80 8.40 2.20
N ARG A 62 0.64 9.67 1.89
CA ARG A 62 1.70 10.50 1.32
C ARG A 62 2.33 9.90 0.06
N VAL A 63 1.48 9.33 -0.80
CA VAL A 63 1.93 8.79 -2.09
C VAL A 63 2.37 9.92 -3.00
N ALA A 64 3.62 9.88 -3.41
CA ALA A 64 4.20 10.89 -4.28
C ALA A 64 5.09 10.24 -5.34
N VAL A 65 5.10 10.82 -6.52
CA VAL A 65 5.96 10.42 -7.63
C VAL A 65 6.71 11.64 -8.14
N ALA A 66 8.00 11.49 -8.44
CA ALA A 66 8.82 12.54 -9.00
C ALA A 66 8.21 13.08 -10.29
N LYS A 67 8.33 14.38 -10.50
CA LYS A 67 7.75 15.09 -11.67
C LYS A 67 8.19 14.47 -13.00
N GLU A 68 9.45 14.09 -13.08
CA GLU A 68 10.08 13.50 -14.27
C GLU A 68 9.55 12.09 -14.57
N ALA A 69 9.02 11.41 -13.56
CA ALA A 69 8.43 10.08 -13.67
C ALA A 69 6.90 10.10 -13.83
N ALA A 70 6.28 11.27 -13.72
CA ALA A 70 4.83 11.41 -13.85
C ALA A 70 4.33 10.99 -15.24
N GLY A 71 3.20 10.28 -15.28
CA GLY A 71 2.61 9.81 -16.53
C GLY A 71 3.25 8.56 -17.14
N LYS A 72 4.26 7.98 -16.50
CA LYS A 72 4.96 6.76 -16.96
C LYS A 72 4.51 5.48 -16.25
N GLY A 73 3.45 5.52 -15.49
CA GLY A 73 2.93 4.37 -14.74
C GLY A 73 3.74 4.01 -13.49
N VAL A 74 4.65 4.85 -13.04
CA VAL A 74 5.52 4.61 -11.87
C VAL A 74 4.68 4.43 -10.60
N ALA A 75 3.68 5.27 -10.36
CA ALA A 75 2.81 5.18 -9.19
C ALA A 75 2.05 3.84 -9.15
N GLN A 76 1.50 3.41 -10.28
CA GLN A 76 0.78 2.14 -10.38
C GLN A 76 1.70 0.95 -10.10
N THR A 77 2.86 0.90 -10.73
CA THR A 77 3.84 -0.17 -10.52
C THR A 77 4.34 -0.20 -9.08
N PHE A 78 4.61 0.96 -8.50
CA PHE A 78 5.09 1.09 -7.13
C PHE A 78 4.06 0.60 -6.11
N LEU A 79 2.83 1.11 -6.19
CA LEU A 79 1.76 0.70 -5.27
C LEU A 79 1.38 -0.77 -5.46
N GLN A 80 1.36 -1.26 -6.69
CA GLN A 80 1.13 -2.67 -6.98
C GLN A 80 2.18 -3.55 -6.30
N GLY A 81 3.45 -3.18 -6.36
CA GLY A 81 4.54 -3.88 -5.67
C GLY A 81 4.39 -3.87 -4.15
N LEU A 82 3.97 -2.75 -3.56
CA LEU A 82 3.69 -2.66 -2.13
C LEU A 82 2.51 -3.55 -1.71
N ILE A 83 1.45 -3.58 -2.51
CA ILE A 83 0.28 -4.45 -2.28
C ILE A 83 0.69 -5.93 -2.31
N GLU A 84 1.47 -6.33 -3.31
CA GLU A 84 1.94 -7.71 -3.45
C GLU A 84 2.86 -8.14 -2.30
N GLY A 85 3.65 -7.21 -1.77
CA GLY A 85 4.56 -7.47 -0.65
C GLY A 85 3.89 -7.60 0.72
N GLU A 86 2.64 -7.16 0.86
CA GLU A 86 1.92 -7.22 2.13
C GLU A 86 1.12 -8.51 2.29
N LYS A 87 1.12 -9.08 3.50
CA LYS A 87 0.42 -10.35 3.80
C LYS A 87 -1.08 -10.17 3.98
N GLY A 88 -1.53 -9.02 4.47
CA GLY A 88 -2.93 -8.76 4.74
C GLY A 88 -3.79 -8.72 3.48
N PRO A 89 -5.06 -9.13 3.53
CA PRO A 89 -5.94 -9.05 2.39
C PRO A 89 -6.58 -7.68 2.20
N ASP A 90 -6.73 -6.89 3.27
CA ASP A 90 -7.52 -5.66 3.30
C ASP A 90 -6.64 -4.42 3.14
N PHE A 91 -6.91 -3.65 2.09
CA PHE A 91 -6.22 -2.40 1.77
C PHE A 91 -7.25 -1.29 1.68
N ARG A 92 -7.03 -0.20 2.40
CA ARG A 92 -7.89 0.99 2.38
C ARG A 92 -7.09 2.23 2.06
N CYS A 93 -7.73 3.17 1.40
CA CYS A 93 -7.12 4.44 1.05
C CYS A 93 -8.18 5.53 0.97
N ASP A 94 -7.76 6.77 1.17
CA ASP A 94 -8.61 7.92 0.95
C ASP A 94 -7.93 8.92 0.01
N THR A 95 -8.73 9.68 -0.70
CA THR A 95 -8.24 10.73 -1.58
C THR A 95 -9.19 11.92 -1.64
N HIS A 96 -8.65 13.08 -1.94
CA HIS A 96 -9.45 14.30 -2.12
C HIS A 96 -10.41 14.13 -3.31
N PRO A 97 -11.67 14.63 -3.22
CA PRO A 97 -12.63 14.54 -4.32
C PRO A 97 -12.17 15.12 -5.65
N ASP A 98 -11.29 16.11 -5.62
CA ASP A 98 -10.75 16.75 -6.82
C ASP A 98 -9.52 16.03 -7.40
N ASN A 99 -8.97 15.04 -6.69
CA ASN A 99 -7.81 14.29 -7.15
C ASN A 99 -8.23 13.14 -8.07
N LEU A 100 -8.59 13.47 -9.29
CA LEU A 100 -9.05 12.49 -10.30
C LEU A 100 -7.96 11.51 -10.68
N VAL A 101 -6.70 11.94 -10.70
CA VAL A 101 -5.54 11.08 -11.00
C VAL A 101 -5.44 9.95 -9.99
N MET A 102 -5.54 10.28 -8.69
CA MET A 102 -5.49 9.26 -7.63
C MET A 102 -6.70 8.34 -7.66
N GLN A 103 -7.89 8.86 -7.92
CA GLN A 103 -9.12 8.05 -8.07
C GLN A 103 -8.96 7.02 -9.17
N HIS A 104 -8.49 7.42 -10.36
CA HIS A 104 -8.21 6.51 -11.46
C HIS A 104 -7.14 5.48 -11.13
N LEU A 105 -6.09 5.89 -10.44
CA LEU A 105 -5.02 5.00 -10.01
C LEU A 105 -5.54 3.92 -9.06
N LEU A 106 -6.34 4.30 -8.07
CA LEU A 106 -6.94 3.35 -7.12
C LEU A 106 -7.85 2.35 -7.84
N GLU A 107 -8.67 2.79 -8.77
CA GLU A 107 -9.52 1.92 -9.60
C GLU A 107 -8.69 0.93 -10.41
N LYS A 108 -7.61 1.37 -11.05
CA LYS A 108 -6.69 0.51 -11.79
C LYS A 108 -6.01 -0.53 -10.91
N LEU A 109 -5.74 -0.21 -9.66
CA LEU A 109 -5.17 -1.13 -8.68
C LEU A 109 -6.19 -2.12 -8.12
N GLY A 110 -7.47 -1.97 -8.46
CA GLY A 110 -8.54 -2.85 -8.02
C GLY A 110 -9.25 -2.41 -6.75
N TYR A 111 -9.06 -1.17 -6.32
CA TYR A 111 -9.85 -0.58 -5.25
C TYR A 111 -11.25 -0.23 -5.73
N HIS A 112 -12.22 -0.33 -4.81
CA HIS A 112 -13.60 0.07 -5.03
C HIS A 112 -13.98 1.23 -4.14
N TYR A 113 -14.74 2.17 -4.66
CA TYR A 113 -15.29 3.27 -3.89
C TYR A 113 -16.29 2.75 -2.85
N CYS A 114 -16.14 3.18 -1.61
CA CYS A 114 -16.94 2.71 -0.48
C CYS A 114 -17.80 3.79 0.16
N GLY A 115 -17.41 5.04 0.10
CA GLY A 115 -18.11 6.14 0.76
C GLY A 115 -17.18 7.32 1.04
N LYS A 116 -17.48 8.07 2.09
CA LYS A 116 -16.74 9.26 2.48
C LYS A 116 -16.22 9.15 3.91
N VAL A 117 -15.08 9.75 4.17
CA VAL A 117 -14.50 9.84 5.52
C VAL A 117 -14.18 11.29 5.86
N PRO A 118 -14.36 11.70 7.15
CA PRO A 118 -14.18 13.08 7.60
C PRO A 118 -12.70 13.36 7.92
N ILE A 119 -11.90 13.57 6.88
CA ILE A 119 -10.49 13.94 7.00
C ILE A 119 -10.29 15.25 6.27
N ASP A 120 -9.89 16.31 6.97
CA ASP A 120 -9.70 17.65 6.42
C ASP A 120 -10.85 18.08 5.49
N GLY A 121 -12.08 17.92 5.99
CA GLY A 121 -13.33 18.08 5.25
C GLY A 121 -13.85 16.73 4.78
N VAL A 122 -13.89 16.48 3.49
CA VAL A 122 -14.39 15.24 2.89
C VAL A 122 -13.30 14.57 2.07
N ARG A 123 -13.10 13.26 2.31
CA ARG A 123 -12.24 12.43 1.48
C ARG A 123 -13.05 11.24 0.96
N LEU A 124 -12.75 10.80 -0.24
CA LEU A 124 -13.36 9.61 -0.83
C LEU A 124 -12.63 8.37 -0.34
N ALA A 125 -13.37 7.39 0.15
CA ALA A 125 -12.85 6.16 0.75
C ALA A 125 -12.91 4.99 -0.24
N TYR A 126 -11.81 4.28 -0.34
CA TYR A 126 -11.62 3.15 -1.26
C TYR A 126 -11.10 1.93 -0.51
N GLN A 127 -11.53 0.75 -0.91
CA GLN A 127 -11.09 -0.53 -0.35
C GLN A 127 -10.75 -1.52 -1.46
N LYS A 128 -9.70 -2.30 -1.23
CA LYS A 128 -9.31 -3.44 -2.05
C LYS A 128 -9.12 -4.66 -1.17
N ILE A 129 -9.69 -5.78 -1.57
CA ILE A 129 -9.41 -7.09 -0.96
C ILE A 129 -8.52 -7.87 -1.91
N LYS A 130 -7.31 -8.17 -1.47
CA LYS A 130 -6.35 -8.98 -2.23
C LYS A 130 -6.78 -10.44 -2.25
N ARG A 131 -6.89 -11.01 -3.44
CA ARG A 131 -7.25 -12.41 -3.62
C ARG A 131 -5.99 -13.29 -3.60
N LYS A 132 -6.11 -14.54 -3.14
CA LYS A 132 -5.00 -15.51 -3.08
C LYS A 132 -4.29 -15.73 -4.44
N ALA A 133 -5.01 -15.63 -5.57
CA ALA A 133 -4.45 -15.79 -6.91
C ALA A 133 -3.48 -14.67 -7.31
N GLU A 134 -3.61 -13.46 -6.74
CA GLU A 134 -2.71 -12.33 -7.00
C GLU A 134 -1.35 -12.50 -6.29
N THR A 135 -1.29 -13.40 -5.29
CA THR A 135 -0.08 -13.68 -4.51
C THR A 135 0.88 -14.64 -5.21
N SER A 136 0.43 -15.35 -6.26
CA SER A 136 1.19 -16.45 -6.88
C SER A 136 2.26 -16.02 -7.88
N LEU A 137 2.26 -14.76 -8.35
CA LEU A 137 3.21 -14.29 -9.37
C LEU A 137 4.52 -13.74 -8.80
N PHE A 138 4.54 -13.33 -7.52
CA PHE A 138 5.74 -12.85 -6.84
C PHE A 138 5.75 -13.35 -5.38
N GLN A 139 6.17 -14.60 -5.17
CA GLN A 139 6.56 -15.02 -3.83
C GLN A 139 7.84 -14.26 -3.44
N VAL A 140 7.69 -13.22 -2.65
CA VAL A 140 8.79 -12.78 -1.80
C VAL A 140 8.90 -13.83 -0.69
N VAL A 141 9.71 -14.85 -0.96
CA VAL A 141 10.10 -15.83 0.05
C VAL A 141 10.97 -15.07 1.04
N SER A 142 10.51 -14.90 2.27
CA SER A 142 11.33 -14.32 3.33
C SER A 142 12.61 -15.17 3.49
N GLU A 143 13.69 -14.60 3.99
CA GLU A 143 14.90 -15.39 4.25
C GLU A 143 14.61 -16.56 5.22
N GLU A 144 13.69 -16.38 6.16
CA GLU A 144 13.22 -17.42 7.07
C GLU A 144 12.56 -18.58 6.33
N ASP A 145 11.65 -18.30 5.40
CA ASP A 145 11.00 -19.33 4.58
C ASP A 145 12.00 -20.09 3.69
N ARG A 146 13.09 -19.44 3.29
CA ARG A 146 14.18 -20.07 2.53
C ARG A 146 15.01 -21.04 3.39
N TRP A 147 15.19 -20.73 4.65
CA TRP A 147 15.91 -21.59 5.59
C TRP A 147 15.12 -22.86 5.90
N ASP A 148 13.80 -22.74 6.13
CA ASP A 148 12.93 -23.88 6.40
C ASP A 148 12.85 -24.84 5.21
N GLN A 149 12.72 -24.32 3.99
CA GLN A 149 12.71 -25.14 2.78
C GLN A 149 14.04 -25.86 2.54
N ARG A 150 15.18 -25.24 2.85
CA ARG A 150 16.50 -25.87 2.75
C ARG A 150 16.72 -26.93 3.81
N ALA A 151 16.26 -26.68 5.02
CA ALA A 151 16.34 -27.63 6.12
C ALA A 151 15.49 -28.87 5.83
N GLU A 152 14.29 -28.71 5.28
CA GLU A 152 13.40 -29.79 4.90
C GLU A 152 13.95 -30.63 3.73
N ALA A 153 14.51 -29.96 2.72
CA ALA A 153 15.17 -30.61 1.59
C ALA A 153 16.40 -31.42 2.03
N ALA A 154 17.23 -30.86 2.92
CA ALA A 154 18.41 -31.55 3.46
C ALA A 154 18.02 -32.73 4.36
N TYR A 155 16.94 -32.63 5.11
CA TYR A 155 16.41 -33.75 5.91
C TYR A 155 15.91 -34.89 5.04
N ASN A 156 15.15 -34.59 3.98
CA ASN A 156 14.62 -35.58 3.05
C ASN A 156 15.73 -36.28 2.25
N ASP A 157 16.82 -35.56 1.89
CA ASP A 157 17.97 -36.12 1.21
C ASP A 157 18.81 -37.06 2.12
N SER A 158 18.78 -36.81 3.42
CA SER A 158 19.46 -37.66 4.41
C SER A 158 18.73 -38.98 4.70
N LEU A 159 17.46 -39.09 4.30
CA LEU A 159 16.62 -40.29 4.48
C LEU A 159 16.58 -41.20 3.24
N SER A 160 17.16 -40.76 2.14
CA SER A 160 17.31 -41.52 0.90
C SER A 160 18.66 -42.21 0.79
#